data_73f1fb668afcd26c0417ed158a6c5014
#
_entry.id   73f1fb668afcd26c0417ed158a6c5014
#
_cell.length_a   1.000
_cell.length_b   1.000
_cell.length_c   1.000
_cell.angle_alpha   90.00
_cell.angle_beta   90.00
_cell.angle_gamma   90.00
#
_symmetry.space_group_name_H-M   'P 1'
#
loop_
_entity.id
_entity.type
_entity.pdbx_description
1 polymer ?
#
loop_
_entity_poly.entity_id
_entity_poly.type
_entity_poly.pdbx_seq_one_letter_code
_entity_poly.pdbx_strand_id
1 'polypeptide(L)'
;MNRTLIWSLICVLSLASAAWVQDKKASGGTEKAIAGLEQQWLQSQKTNNADLVAPLLADKFVNTASDGKVTDKAKSLADAKATKYESVDYQNMKVTAFGDAAIATGYFVGKGTDPSGKPLDVHERFTDTWVKMPDGKWQCVASHQSPVKM
;
A
#
# COMPACT_ATOMS: atom_id res chain seq x y z
N MET A 1 -30.33 65.51 3.99
CA MET A 1 -30.50 64.57 5.13
C MET A 1 -30.19 63.15 4.63
N ASN A 2 -29.21 62.54 5.25
CA ASN A 2 -28.43 61.44 4.80
C ASN A 2 -29.15 60.06 4.77
N ARG A 3 -29.06 59.37 3.63
CA ARG A 3 -29.36 57.93 3.51
C ARG A 3 -28.24 57.28 2.74
N THR A 4 -27.16 57.00 3.45
CA THR A 4 -26.08 56.09 2.98
C THR A 4 -25.66 55.23 4.15
N LEU A 5 -25.26 53.98 3.87
CA LEU A 5 -24.74 52.94 4.74
C LEU A 5 -25.76 51.90 5.24
N ILE A 6 -25.89 50.84 4.48
CA ILE A 6 -25.88 49.42 4.95
C ILE A 6 -25.79 48.55 3.68
N TRP A 7 -24.60 48.28 3.20
CA TRP A 7 -24.29 47.16 2.30
C TRP A 7 -22.82 46.85 2.43
N SER A 8 -22.45 46.00 3.39
CA SER A 8 -21.14 45.32 3.43
C SER A 8 -21.14 44.40 4.64
N LEU A 9 -21.66 43.19 4.52
CA LEU A 9 -21.33 42.05 5.39
C LEU A 9 -22.07 40.77 4.96
N ILE A 10 -21.82 40.26 3.77
CA ILE A 10 -22.12 38.85 3.44
C ILE A 10 -21.14 38.44 2.33
N CYS A 11 -19.93 38.02 2.66
CA CYS A 11 -19.04 37.29 1.75
C CYS A 11 -17.84 36.68 2.48
N VAL A 12 -18.03 35.91 3.56
CA VAL A 12 -16.92 35.15 4.20
C VAL A 12 -17.36 33.79 4.71
N LEU A 13 -18.29 33.10 4.09
CA LEU A 13 -18.73 31.79 4.61
C LEU A 13 -18.76 30.64 3.57
N SER A 14 -18.11 30.78 2.43
CA SER A 14 -18.19 29.75 1.37
C SER A 14 -16.86 29.04 1.01
N LEU A 15 -15.75 29.29 1.71
CA LEU A 15 -14.43 28.70 1.37
C LEU A 15 -14.05 27.46 2.18
N ALA A 16 -14.75 27.15 3.26
CA ALA A 16 -14.37 25.99 4.12
C ALA A 16 -14.90 24.64 3.62
N SER A 17 -15.95 24.60 2.80
CA SER A 17 -16.56 23.36 2.34
C SER A 17 -15.85 22.72 1.14
N ALA A 18 -15.12 23.50 0.34
CA ALA A 18 -14.41 22.98 -0.84
C ALA A 18 -13.16 22.15 -0.48
N ALA A 19 -12.46 22.51 0.60
CA ALA A 19 -11.27 21.80 1.05
C ALA A 19 -11.58 20.37 1.52
N TRP A 20 -12.68 20.18 2.24
CA TRP A 20 -13.08 18.86 2.74
C TRP A 20 -13.55 17.90 1.65
N VAL A 21 -14.15 18.40 0.57
CA VAL A 21 -14.57 17.59 -0.58
C VAL A 21 -13.36 17.22 -1.44
N GLN A 22 -12.40 18.12 -1.55
CA GLN A 22 -11.17 17.89 -2.30
C GLN A 22 -10.28 16.83 -1.64
N ASP A 23 -10.15 16.87 -0.32
CA ASP A 23 -9.41 15.87 0.46
C ASP A 23 -10.01 14.46 0.34
N LYS A 24 -11.33 14.32 0.44
CA LYS A 24 -12.01 13.04 0.28
C LYS A 24 -11.87 12.46 -1.13
N LYS A 25 -11.89 13.29 -2.16
CA LYS A 25 -11.71 12.87 -3.55
C LYS A 25 -10.27 12.49 -3.85
N ALA A 26 -9.30 13.22 -3.30
CA ALA A 26 -7.88 12.93 -3.40
C ALA A 26 -7.53 11.63 -2.66
N SER A 27 -8.07 11.43 -1.44
CA SER A 27 -7.90 10.22 -0.66
C SER A 27 -8.42 8.98 -1.39
N GLY A 28 -9.65 9.01 -1.94
CA GLY A 28 -10.20 7.88 -2.70
C GLY A 28 -9.39 7.55 -3.97
N GLY A 29 -8.78 8.55 -4.61
CA GLY A 29 -7.88 8.37 -5.75
C GLY A 29 -6.57 7.66 -5.35
N THR A 30 -5.98 8.07 -4.22
CA THR A 30 -4.78 7.45 -3.67
C THR A 30 -5.04 6.01 -3.24
N GLU A 31 -6.12 5.77 -2.50
CA GLU A 31 -6.49 4.43 -2.04
C GLU A 31 -6.65 3.45 -3.21
N LYS A 32 -7.31 3.90 -4.30
CA LYS A 32 -7.46 3.10 -5.52
C LYS A 32 -6.12 2.84 -6.21
N ALA A 33 -5.25 3.84 -6.27
CA ALA A 33 -3.91 3.69 -6.87
C ALA A 33 -3.08 2.66 -6.10
N ILE A 34 -3.02 2.76 -4.77
CA ILE A 34 -2.29 1.82 -3.92
C ILE A 34 -2.89 0.41 -4.02
N ALA A 35 -4.22 0.27 -4.00
CA ALA A 35 -4.85 -1.03 -4.21
C ALA A 35 -4.45 -1.66 -5.55
N GLY A 36 -4.28 -0.86 -6.61
CA GLY A 36 -3.76 -1.34 -7.90
C GLY A 36 -2.32 -1.82 -7.83
N LEU A 37 -1.44 -1.15 -7.06
CA LEU A 37 -0.05 -1.55 -6.86
C LEU A 37 0.04 -2.84 -6.02
N GLU A 38 -0.80 -2.99 -5.01
CA GLU A 38 -0.94 -4.24 -4.25
C GLU A 38 -1.37 -5.41 -5.15
N GLN A 39 -2.32 -5.18 -6.06
CA GLN A 39 -2.71 -6.20 -7.03
C GLN A 39 -1.57 -6.54 -8.00
N GLN A 40 -0.73 -5.57 -8.39
CA GLN A 40 0.48 -5.84 -9.18
C GLN A 40 1.48 -6.70 -8.40
N TRP A 41 1.64 -6.45 -7.08
CA TRP A 41 2.46 -7.28 -6.21
C TRP A 41 1.91 -8.71 -6.14
N LEU A 42 0.62 -8.87 -5.87
CA LEU A 42 -0.04 -10.18 -5.88
C LEU A 42 0.12 -10.89 -7.24
N GLN A 43 0.02 -10.15 -8.34
CA GLN A 43 0.23 -10.71 -9.69
C GLN A 43 1.66 -11.22 -9.89
N SER A 44 2.67 -10.55 -9.30
CA SER A 44 4.05 -11.03 -9.34
C SER A 44 4.20 -12.41 -8.69
N GLN A 45 3.49 -12.64 -7.61
CA GLN A 45 3.47 -13.91 -6.88
C GLN A 45 2.68 -14.99 -7.66
N LYS A 46 1.51 -14.64 -8.21
CA LYS A 46 0.70 -15.56 -9.04
C LYS A 46 1.44 -16.07 -10.26
N THR A 47 2.28 -15.23 -10.85
CA THR A 47 3.02 -15.56 -12.07
C THR A 47 4.47 -16.00 -11.79
N ASN A 48 4.89 -15.99 -10.51
CA ASN A 48 6.30 -16.21 -10.11
C ASN A 48 7.28 -15.28 -10.86
N ASN A 49 6.84 -14.04 -11.13
CA ASN A 49 7.62 -13.01 -11.83
C ASN A 49 7.97 -11.85 -10.89
N ALA A 50 9.11 -11.97 -10.20
CA ALA A 50 9.59 -10.96 -9.25
C ALA A 50 9.93 -9.61 -9.91
N ASP A 51 10.08 -9.54 -11.24
CA ASP A 51 10.37 -8.28 -11.92
C ASP A 51 9.17 -7.32 -11.91
N LEU A 52 7.95 -7.84 -11.69
CA LEU A 52 6.76 -7.01 -11.51
C LEU A 52 6.73 -6.26 -10.18
N VAL A 53 7.37 -6.79 -9.12
CA VAL A 53 7.40 -6.15 -7.81
C VAL A 53 8.61 -5.24 -7.62
N ALA A 54 9.70 -5.46 -8.34
CA ALA A 54 10.94 -4.71 -8.19
C ALA A 54 10.76 -3.18 -8.25
N PRO A 55 9.98 -2.59 -9.19
CA PRO A 55 9.75 -1.15 -9.26
C PRO A 55 8.83 -0.61 -8.15
N LEU A 56 8.09 -1.49 -7.48
CA LEU A 56 7.18 -1.11 -6.40
C LEU A 56 7.92 -0.86 -5.08
N LEU A 57 9.09 -1.46 -4.89
CA LEU A 57 9.87 -1.34 -3.67
C LEU A 57 10.82 -0.14 -3.74
N ALA A 58 10.81 0.69 -2.69
CA ALA A 58 11.77 1.77 -2.53
C ALA A 58 13.21 1.24 -2.37
N ASP A 59 14.23 2.04 -2.68
CA ASP A 59 15.63 1.61 -2.55
C ASP A 59 16.03 1.27 -1.11
N LYS A 60 15.41 1.95 -0.14
CA LYS A 60 15.59 1.68 1.30
C LYS A 60 14.42 0.86 1.88
N PHE A 61 13.81 0.00 1.08
CA PHE A 61 12.72 -0.86 1.53
C PHE A 61 13.15 -1.77 2.67
N VAL A 62 12.27 -1.93 3.66
CA VAL A 62 12.46 -2.81 4.82
C VAL A 62 11.30 -3.79 4.87
N ASN A 63 11.61 -5.08 4.90
CA ASN A 63 10.63 -6.13 5.14
C ASN A 63 10.88 -6.78 6.50
N THR A 64 9.83 -6.93 7.30
CA THR A 64 9.84 -7.75 8.52
C THR A 64 8.94 -8.95 8.29
N ALA A 65 9.53 -10.10 8.14
CA ALA A 65 8.81 -11.36 7.90
C ALA A 65 8.11 -11.87 9.17
N SER A 66 7.18 -12.80 9.00
CA SER A 66 6.38 -13.39 10.10
C SER A 66 7.22 -14.15 11.15
N ASP A 67 8.46 -14.55 10.83
CA ASP A 67 9.42 -15.13 11.77
C ASP A 67 10.30 -14.06 12.47
N GLY A 68 10.02 -12.78 12.22
CA GLY A 68 10.74 -11.64 12.79
C GLY A 68 12.03 -11.26 12.07
N LYS A 69 12.41 -11.96 10.99
CA LYS A 69 13.60 -11.57 10.21
C LYS A 69 13.34 -10.29 9.45
N VAL A 70 14.38 -9.43 9.44
CA VAL A 70 14.36 -8.17 8.69
C VAL A 70 15.24 -8.34 7.45
N THR A 71 14.70 -7.96 6.29
CA THR A 71 15.40 -8.00 5.01
C THR A 71 15.26 -6.68 4.27
N ASP A 72 16.23 -6.39 3.40
CA ASP A 72 16.20 -5.26 2.47
C ASP A 72 15.55 -5.62 1.13
N LYS A 73 15.48 -4.65 0.22
CA LYS A 73 14.96 -4.82 -1.14
C LYS A 73 15.66 -5.95 -1.90
N ALA A 74 17.00 -6.02 -1.83
CA ALA A 74 17.77 -7.00 -2.60
C ALA A 74 17.46 -8.42 -2.15
N LYS A 75 17.45 -8.65 -0.84
CA LYS A 75 17.10 -9.97 -0.27
C LYS A 75 15.64 -10.33 -0.52
N SER A 76 14.72 -9.37 -0.38
CA SER A 76 13.29 -9.59 -0.63
C SER A 76 13.03 -9.98 -2.09
N LEU A 77 13.71 -9.36 -3.05
CA LEU A 77 13.60 -9.74 -4.46
C LEU A 77 14.23 -11.10 -4.75
N ALA A 78 15.34 -11.43 -4.10
CA ALA A 78 15.96 -12.76 -4.24
C ALA A 78 15.03 -13.86 -3.71
N ASP A 79 14.38 -13.64 -2.56
CA ASP A 79 13.41 -14.57 -2.00
C ASP A 79 12.16 -14.71 -2.87
N ALA A 80 11.65 -13.59 -3.41
CA ALA A 80 10.52 -13.59 -4.33
C ALA A 80 10.82 -14.39 -5.62
N LYS A 81 12.06 -14.35 -6.12
CA LYS A 81 12.48 -15.17 -7.28
C LYS A 81 12.61 -16.66 -6.96
N ALA A 82 13.01 -16.99 -5.74
CA ALA A 82 13.24 -18.37 -5.31
C ALA A 82 11.96 -19.07 -4.84
N THR A 83 11.01 -18.33 -4.27
CA THR A 83 9.70 -18.86 -3.85
C THR A 83 8.84 -19.17 -5.07
N LYS A 84 8.17 -20.32 -5.07
CA LYS A 84 7.23 -20.72 -6.12
C LYS A 84 5.84 -20.91 -5.55
N TYR A 85 4.92 -20.03 -5.94
CA TYR A 85 3.52 -20.13 -5.55
C TYR A 85 2.72 -20.95 -6.56
N GLU A 86 1.88 -21.84 -6.05
CA GLU A 86 0.83 -22.55 -6.80
C GLU A 86 -0.49 -21.79 -6.74
N SER A 87 -0.76 -21.18 -5.60
CA SER A 87 -1.91 -20.31 -5.38
C SER A 87 -1.59 -19.22 -4.39
N VAL A 88 -2.08 -18.01 -4.64
CA VAL A 88 -2.01 -16.88 -3.70
C VAL A 88 -3.25 -16.01 -3.85
N ASP A 89 -3.63 -15.38 -2.75
CA ASP A 89 -4.71 -14.37 -2.75
C ASP A 89 -4.54 -13.37 -1.61
N TYR A 90 -5.13 -12.17 -1.79
CA TYR A 90 -5.35 -11.20 -0.73
C TYR A 90 -6.80 -11.27 -0.25
N GLN A 91 -6.98 -11.30 1.07
CA GLN A 91 -8.30 -11.30 1.68
C GLN A 91 -8.46 -10.06 2.57
N ASN A 92 -9.66 -9.47 2.54
CA ASN A 92 -10.01 -8.30 3.37
C ASN A 92 -9.00 -7.14 3.28
N MET A 93 -8.46 -6.90 2.08
CA MET A 93 -7.51 -5.82 1.85
C MET A 93 -8.20 -4.46 2.02
N LYS A 94 -7.55 -3.57 2.77
CA LYS A 94 -7.98 -2.20 2.99
C LYS A 94 -6.79 -1.28 2.83
N VAL A 95 -6.99 -0.17 2.13
CA VAL A 95 -6.03 0.93 2.02
C VAL A 95 -6.58 2.15 2.76
N THR A 96 -5.71 2.85 3.48
CA THR A 96 -6.01 4.12 4.14
C THR A 96 -4.95 5.14 3.72
N ALA A 97 -5.36 6.25 3.12
CA ALA A 97 -4.48 7.31 2.65
C ALA A 97 -4.26 8.40 3.71
N PHE A 98 -3.03 8.93 3.75
CA PHE A 98 -2.57 10.00 4.64
C PHE A 98 -1.74 11.02 3.84
N GLY A 99 -2.36 11.72 2.88
CA GLY A 99 -1.65 12.61 1.97
C GLY A 99 -0.70 11.86 1.04
N ASP A 100 0.60 12.09 1.19
CA ASP A 100 1.67 11.42 0.42
C ASP A 100 2.14 10.10 1.05
N ALA A 101 1.41 9.56 2.03
CA ALA A 101 1.58 8.23 2.59
C ALA A 101 0.29 7.43 2.52
N ALA A 102 0.37 6.11 2.49
CA ALA A 102 -0.76 5.21 2.60
C ALA A 102 -0.37 3.91 3.30
N ILE A 103 -1.33 3.31 3.99
CA ILE A 103 -1.17 2.01 4.64
C ILE A 103 -2.13 1.04 3.97
N ALA A 104 -1.60 -0.06 3.46
CA ALA A 104 -2.37 -1.21 3.01
C ALA A 104 -2.29 -2.33 4.06
N THR A 105 -3.43 -2.92 4.39
CA THR A 105 -3.51 -4.05 5.31
C THR A 105 -4.43 -5.12 4.74
N GLY A 106 -4.15 -6.37 5.06
CA GLY A 106 -4.99 -7.49 4.63
C GLY A 106 -4.47 -8.81 5.17
N TYR A 107 -5.03 -9.88 4.65
CA TYR A 107 -4.46 -11.20 4.81
C TYR A 107 -3.83 -11.64 3.49
N PHE A 108 -2.66 -12.22 3.56
CA PHE A 108 -2.03 -12.95 2.49
C PHE A 108 -2.20 -14.45 2.75
N VAL A 109 -2.77 -15.15 1.79
CA VAL A 109 -2.89 -16.60 1.83
C VAL A 109 -2.22 -17.19 0.61
N GLY A 110 -1.45 -18.27 0.78
CA GLY A 110 -0.73 -18.87 -0.33
C GLY A 110 -0.24 -20.26 -0.04
N LYS A 111 -0.11 -21.04 -1.11
CA LYS A 111 0.50 -22.37 -1.10
C LYS A 111 1.56 -22.44 -2.18
N GLY A 112 2.59 -23.24 -1.93
CA GLY A 112 3.67 -23.39 -2.89
C GLY A 112 4.90 -24.06 -2.29
N THR A 113 6.07 -23.57 -2.70
CA THR A 113 7.38 -24.10 -2.27
C THR A 113 8.28 -22.93 -1.89
N ASP A 114 8.89 -22.98 -0.72
CA ASP A 114 9.82 -21.99 -0.22
C ASP A 114 11.19 -22.04 -0.96
N PRO A 115 12.09 -21.04 -0.73
CA PRO A 115 13.42 -21.06 -1.35
C PRO A 115 14.29 -22.28 -1.04
N SER A 116 13.98 -23.04 0.02
CA SER A 116 14.70 -24.26 0.40
C SER A 116 14.10 -25.53 -0.23
N GLY A 117 13.02 -25.40 -1.00
CA GLY A 117 12.30 -26.52 -1.63
C GLY A 117 11.27 -27.19 -0.73
N LYS A 118 10.94 -26.61 0.42
CA LYS A 118 9.93 -27.16 1.34
C LYS A 118 8.53 -26.65 0.99
N PRO A 119 7.49 -27.47 1.25
CA PRO A 119 6.11 -27.01 1.12
C PRO A 119 5.85 -25.74 1.94
N LEU A 120 5.19 -24.77 1.31
CA LEU A 120 4.78 -23.50 1.89
C LEU A 120 3.26 -23.47 1.98
N ASP A 121 2.73 -23.20 3.16
CA ASP A 121 1.32 -22.91 3.40
C ASP A 121 1.25 -21.67 4.29
N VAL A 122 0.87 -20.53 3.69
CA VAL A 122 0.96 -19.21 4.32
C VAL A 122 -0.44 -18.71 4.61
N HIS A 123 -0.65 -18.26 5.85
CA HIS A 123 -1.78 -17.43 6.24
C HIS A 123 -1.27 -16.34 7.19
N GLU A 124 -1.08 -15.15 6.66
CA GLU A 124 -0.43 -14.05 7.36
C GLU A 124 -1.23 -12.77 7.26
N ARG A 125 -1.15 -11.95 8.29
CA ARG A 125 -1.58 -10.57 8.26
C ARG A 125 -0.43 -9.73 7.72
N PHE A 126 -0.70 -8.84 6.76
CA PHE A 126 0.30 -7.89 6.29
C PHE A 126 -0.08 -6.45 6.59
N THR A 127 0.94 -5.62 6.68
CA THR A 127 0.85 -4.16 6.74
C THR A 127 1.94 -3.58 5.87
N ASP A 128 1.55 -2.94 4.78
CA ASP A 128 2.46 -2.32 3.83
C ASP A 128 2.33 -0.80 3.89
N THR A 129 3.48 -0.13 3.99
CA THR A 129 3.57 1.32 4.05
C THR A 129 4.05 1.84 2.70
N TRP A 130 3.22 2.66 2.07
CA TRP A 130 3.45 3.28 0.77
C TRP A 130 3.72 4.76 0.94
N VAL A 131 4.68 5.30 0.19
CA VAL A 131 5.03 6.72 0.18
C VAL A 131 5.11 7.19 -1.27
N LYS A 132 4.58 8.38 -1.52
CA LYS A 132 4.74 9.05 -2.81
C LYS A 132 6.12 9.70 -2.87
N MET A 133 6.93 9.23 -3.80
CA MET A 133 8.30 9.69 -3.98
C MET A 133 8.35 11.07 -4.67
N PRO A 134 9.48 11.79 -4.62
CA PRO A 134 9.62 13.11 -5.24
C PRO A 134 9.33 13.11 -6.75
N ASP A 135 9.50 11.98 -7.44
CA ASP A 135 9.16 11.80 -8.86
C ASP A 135 7.67 11.55 -9.11
N GLY A 136 6.85 11.58 -8.06
CA GLY A 136 5.42 11.37 -8.09
C GLY A 136 4.97 9.91 -8.07
N LYS A 137 5.89 8.94 -8.11
CA LYS A 137 5.56 7.52 -8.05
C LYS A 137 5.34 7.07 -6.61
N TRP A 138 4.43 6.13 -6.45
CA TRP A 138 4.23 5.45 -5.17
C TRP A 138 5.18 4.26 -5.05
N GLN A 139 5.88 4.15 -3.91
CA GLN A 139 6.71 3.00 -3.60
C GLN A 139 6.43 2.50 -2.18
N CYS A 140 6.45 1.19 -2.00
CA CYS A 140 6.41 0.57 -0.69
C CYS A 140 7.77 0.77 -0.02
N VAL A 141 7.75 1.35 1.17
CA VAL A 141 8.96 1.62 1.97
C VAL A 141 9.15 0.61 3.09
N ALA A 142 8.06 0.00 3.55
CA ALA A 142 8.09 -1.03 4.58
C ALA A 142 6.95 -2.02 4.38
N SER A 143 7.23 -3.29 4.64
CA SER A 143 6.27 -4.38 4.73
C SER A 143 6.49 -5.13 6.04
N HIS A 144 5.39 -5.52 6.69
CA HIS A 144 5.43 -6.33 7.88
C HIS A 144 4.39 -7.44 7.79
N GLN A 145 4.80 -8.67 8.06
CA GLN A 145 3.93 -9.82 8.14
C GLN A 145 3.89 -10.36 9.57
N SER A 146 2.73 -10.88 9.97
CA SER A 146 2.56 -11.61 11.22
C SER A 146 1.71 -12.86 10.98
N PRO A 147 2.04 -14.00 11.62
CA PRO A 147 1.28 -15.22 11.44
C PRO A 147 -0.12 -15.07 12.04
N VAL A 148 -1.10 -15.64 11.36
CA VAL A 148 -2.47 -15.74 11.89
C VAL A 148 -2.61 -17.10 12.56
N LYS A 149 -2.90 -17.09 13.86
CA LYS A 149 -3.25 -18.33 14.57
C LYS A 149 -4.64 -18.76 14.12
N MET A 150 -4.72 -19.93 13.56
CA MET A 150 -6.00 -20.62 13.29
C MET A 150 -6.53 -21.26 14.56
#